data_e64379056624e5c82ee01a6222cda596
#
_entry.id   e64379056624e5c82ee01a6222cda596
#
_cell.length_a   1.000
_cell.length_b   1.000
_cell.length_c   1.000
_cell.angle_alpha   90.00
_cell.angle_beta   90.00
_cell.angle_gamma   90.00
#
_symmetry.space_group_name_H-M   'P 1'
#
loop_
_entity.id
_entity.type
_entity.pdbx_description
1 polymer ?
#
loop_
_entity_poly.entity_id
_entity_poly.type
_entity_poly.pdbx_seq_one_letter_code
_entity_poly.pdbx_strand_id
1 'polypeptide(L)'
;MFLHLGQDTIITTDDIVGIFDLDTSTVMKSTRDFLSTMSKEKRVINVSYELPKSFVLTYDKKTKEKTMYISPISGVTLLKRIENVNYIKE
;
A
#
# COMPACT_ATOMS: atom_id res chain seq x y z
N MET A 1 -2.15 10.79 -10.91
CA MET A 1 -1.75 11.33 -9.61
C MET A 1 -0.85 10.33 -8.88
N PHE A 2 0.03 10.86 -8.06
CA PHE A 2 1.06 10.04 -7.41
C PHE A 2 0.92 10.08 -5.90
N LEU A 3 1.24 8.96 -5.26
CA LEU A 3 1.25 8.84 -3.81
C LEU A 3 2.63 8.39 -3.36
N HIS A 4 3.23 9.14 -2.45
CA HIS A 4 4.53 8.83 -1.87
C HIS A 4 4.35 7.89 -0.68
N LEU A 5 4.97 6.72 -0.74
CA LEU A 5 4.84 5.66 0.27
C LEU A 5 5.96 5.65 1.30
N GLY A 6 6.96 6.50 1.12
CA GLY A 6 8.14 6.55 1.97
C GLY A 6 9.41 6.42 1.15
N GLN A 7 10.54 6.87 1.69
CA GLN A 7 11.83 6.86 1.00
C GLN A 7 11.68 7.42 -0.41
N ASP A 8 12.09 6.67 -1.42
CA ASP A 8 12.01 7.09 -2.81
C ASP A 8 10.86 6.42 -3.57
N THR A 9 9.96 5.76 -2.85
CA THR A 9 8.90 4.98 -3.49
C THR A 9 7.67 5.83 -3.74
N ILE A 10 7.29 5.97 -5.00
CA ILE A 10 6.12 6.71 -5.44
C ILE A 10 5.31 5.80 -6.35
N ILE A 11 4.00 5.76 -6.13
CA ILE A 11 3.10 4.95 -6.97
C ILE A 11 2.00 5.82 -7.56
N THR A 12 1.35 5.29 -8.59
CA THR A 12 0.19 5.94 -9.20
C THR A 12 -1.07 5.56 -8.44
N THR A 13 -1.84 6.55 -8.02
CA THR A 13 -3.07 6.28 -7.26
C THR A 13 -4.09 5.48 -8.05
N ASP A 14 -4.07 5.58 -9.37
CA ASP A 14 -4.98 4.82 -10.22
C ASP A 14 -4.77 3.31 -10.10
N ASP A 15 -3.57 2.89 -9.72
CA ASP A 15 -3.25 1.48 -9.59
C ASP A 15 -3.60 0.90 -8.22
N ILE A 16 -3.99 1.73 -7.27
CA ILE A 16 -4.25 1.27 -5.91
C ILE A 16 -5.55 0.48 -5.85
N VAL A 17 -5.45 -0.75 -5.36
CA VAL A 17 -6.59 -1.61 -5.11
C VAL A 17 -7.05 -1.50 -3.66
N GLY A 18 -6.11 -1.36 -2.74
CA GLY A 18 -6.44 -1.22 -1.33
C GLY A 18 -5.28 -0.74 -0.49
N ILE A 19 -5.61 -0.10 0.63
CA ILE A 19 -4.66 0.34 1.64
C ILE A 19 -5.09 -0.27 2.97
N PHE A 20 -4.17 -0.94 3.63
CA PHE A 20 -4.44 -1.67 4.87
C PHE A 20 -3.55 -1.16 5.98
N ASP A 21 -4.14 -0.84 7.10
CA ASP A 21 -3.41 -0.31 8.25
C ASP A 21 -3.05 -1.45 9.19
N LEU A 22 -1.76 -1.59 9.50
CA LEU A 22 -1.27 -2.63 10.39
C LEU A 22 -1.40 -2.27 11.86
N ASP A 23 -1.55 -0.99 12.18
CA ASP A 23 -1.59 -0.53 13.58
C ASP A 23 -2.88 -0.91 14.29
N THR A 24 -3.98 -1.00 13.56
CA THR A 24 -5.29 -1.24 14.16
C THR A 24 -5.63 -2.70 14.23
N SER A 25 -4.85 -3.52 13.62
CA SER A 25 -5.23 -4.91 13.52
C SER A 25 -4.38 -5.78 14.38
N THR A 26 -5.01 -6.44 15.28
CA THR A 26 -4.61 -7.80 15.53
C THR A 26 -4.50 -8.42 14.15
N VAL A 27 -3.31 -8.80 13.74
CA VAL A 27 -3.14 -9.40 12.42
C VAL A 27 -3.91 -10.72 12.42
N MET A 28 -5.08 -10.69 11.81
CA MET A 28 -5.93 -11.86 11.75
C MET A 28 -5.27 -12.95 10.90
N LYS A 29 -5.63 -14.19 11.19
CA LYS A 29 -5.09 -15.31 10.42
C LYS A 29 -5.33 -15.12 8.93
N SER A 30 -6.51 -14.65 8.55
CA SER A 30 -6.85 -14.41 7.14
C SER A 30 -5.91 -13.40 6.50
N THR A 31 -5.53 -12.35 7.24
CA THR A 31 -4.60 -11.35 6.73
C THR A 31 -3.21 -11.95 6.54
N ARG A 32 -2.77 -12.77 7.51
CA ARG A 32 -1.48 -13.43 7.40
C ARG A 32 -1.44 -14.41 6.24
N ASP A 33 -2.52 -15.14 6.03
CA ASP A 33 -2.63 -16.07 4.91
C ASP A 33 -2.58 -15.33 3.58
N PHE A 34 -3.27 -14.20 3.50
CA PHE A 34 -3.25 -13.34 2.32
C PHE A 34 -1.84 -12.83 2.02
N LEU A 35 -1.15 -12.32 3.05
CA LEU A 35 0.22 -11.84 2.92
C LEU A 35 1.16 -12.96 2.47
N SER A 36 1.01 -14.14 3.04
CA SER A 36 1.81 -15.30 2.67
C SER A 36 1.61 -15.66 1.21
N THR A 37 0.36 -15.68 0.76
CA THR A 37 0.03 -15.95 -0.64
C THR A 37 0.63 -14.90 -1.56
N MET A 38 0.52 -13.62 -1.20
CA MET A 38 1.10 -12.54 -1.98
C MET A 38 2.61 -12.67 -2.08
N SER A 39 3.27 -13.03 -0.98
CA SER A 39 4.72 -13.21 -0.98
C SER A 39 5.18 -14.32 -1.90
N LYS A 40 4.36 -15.36 -2.08
CA LYS A 40 4.71 -16.48 -2.94
C LYS A 40 4.45 -16.20 -4.41
N GLU A 41 3.36 -15.52 -4.71
CA GLU A 41 2.88 -15.37 -6.09
C GLU A 41 3.12 -13.99 -6.67
N LYS A 42 3.32 -13.00 -5.84
CA LYS A 42 3.35 -11.60 -6.25
C LYS A 42 4.57 -10.90 -5.70
N ARG A 43 4.80 -9.71 -6.22
CA ARG A 43 5.91 -8.89 -5.74
C ARG A 43 5.54 -8.23 -4.42
N VAL A 44 6.44 -8.33 -3.46
CA VAL A 44 6.34 -7.61 -2.19
C VAL A 44 7.54 -6.69 -2.08
N ILE A 45 7.29 -5.39 -1.96
CA ILE A 45 8.34 -4.37 -1.89
C ILE A 45 8.30 -3.73 -0.52
N ASN A 46 9.41 -3.88 0.22
CA ASN A 46 9.60 -3.16 1.47
C ASN A 46 10.14 -1.78 1.15
N VAL A 47 9.34 -0.75 1.44
CA VAL A 47 9.70 0.62 1.08
C VAL A 47 10.81 1.16 1.97
N SER A 48 10.88 0.69 3.21
CA SER A 48 11.82 1.23 4.20
C SER A 48 12.20 0.15 5.20
N TYR A 49 13.33 0.36 5.89
CA TYR A 49 13.73 -0.49 7.00
C TYR A 49 13.04 -0.10 8.31
N GLU A 50 12.30 0.97 8.31
CA GLU A 50 11.54 1.40 9.49
C GLU A 50 10.40 0.42 9.76
N LEU A 51 9.87 0.47 10.99
CA LEU A 51 8.76 -0.38 11.38
C LEU A 51 7.57 -0.15 10.46
N PRO A 52 7.04 -1.21 9.83
CA PRO A 52 5.92 -1.05 8.91
C PRO A 52 4.64 -0.66 9.65
N LYS A 53 3.86 0.21 9.05
CA LYS A 53 2.58 0.64 9.59
C LYS A 53 1.41 0.32 8.66
N SER A 54 1.66 0.17 7.38
CA SER A 54 0.62 -0.14 6.41
C SER A 54 1.17 -0.95 5.26
N PHE A 55 0.26 -1.53 4.49
CA PHE A 55 0.62 -2.07 3.20
C PHE A 55 -0.39 -1.61 2.15
N VAL A 56 0.10 -1.42 0.93
CA VAL A 56 -0.68 -0.92 -0.19
C VAL A 56 -0.63 -1.93 -1.31
N LEU A 57 -1.81 -2.39 -1.72
CA LEU A 57 -1.91 -3.34 -2.82
C LEU A 57 -2.21 -2.57 -4.11
N THR A 58 -1.40 -2.82 -5.13
CA THR A 58 -1.57 -2.20 -6.44
C THR A 58 -1.75 -3.26 -7.52
N TYR A 59 -2.37 -2.82 -8.62
CA TYR A 59 -2.57 -3.65 -9.79
C TYR A 59 -2.29 -2.83 -11.04
N ASP A 60 -1.33 -3.30 -11.84
CA ASP A 60 -1.00 -2.67 -13.11
C ASP A 60 -1.82 -3.31 -14.22
N LYS A 61 -2.71 -2.54 -14.81
CA LYS A 61 -3.62 -3.04 -15.86
C LYS A 61 -2.88 -3.46 -17.12
N LYS A 62 -1.74 -2.84 -17.40
CA LYS A 62 -0.98 -3.15 -18.61
C LYS A 62 -0.23 -4.46 -18.49
N THR A 63 0.46 -4.65 -17.38
CA THR A 63 1.24 -5.88 -17.16
C THR A 63 0.46 -6.95 -16.44
N LYS A 64 -0.68 -6.58 -15.84
CA LYS A 64 -1.52 -7.45 -15.02
C LYS A 64 -0.80 -7.95 -13.78
N GLU A 65 0.22 -7.20 -13.34
CA GLU A 65 0.97 -7.54 -12.14
C GLU A 65 0.37 -6.90 -10.90
N LYS A 66 0.33 -7.67 -9.83
CA LYS A 66 -0.03 -7.19 -8.52
C LYS A 66 1.24 -6.96 -7.71
N THR A 67 1.31 -5.85 -7.02
CA THR A 67 2.44 -5.53 -6.16
C THR A 67 1.92 -5.08 -4.80
N MET A 68 2.57 -5.55 -3.74
CA MET A 68 2.26 -5.12 -2.39
C MET A 68 3.43 -4.30 -1.86
N TYR A 69 3.16 -3.08 -1.45
CA TYR A 69 4.15 -2.20 -0.84
C TYR A 69 3.96 -2.18 0.67
N ILE A 70 5.01 -2.40 1.40
CA ILE A 70 5.01 -2.32 2.86
C ILE A 70 5.59 -0.96 3.23
N SER A 71 4.77 -0.11 3.84
CA SER A 71 5.10 1.29 4.07
C SER A 71 5.25 1.62 5.56
N PRO A 72 6.20 2.51 5.92
CA PRO A 72 6.31 3.01 7.29
C PRO A 72 5.29 4.10 7.61
N ILE A 73 4.51 4.53 6.62
CA ILE A 73 3.48 5.56 6.78
C ILE A 73 2.16 4.86 7.07
N SER A 74 1.40 5.35 8.06
CA SER A 74 0.12 4.73 8.42
C SER A 74 -0.89 4.83 7.28
N GLY A 75 -1.81 3.86 7.24
CA GLY A 75 -2.87 3.86 6.23
C GLY A 75 -3.74 5.11 6.31
N VAL A 76 -4.00 5.58 7.52
CA VAL A 76 -4.79 6.81 7.73
C VAL A 76 -4.10 8.00 7.06
N THR A 77 -2.79 8.14 7.25
CA THR A 77 -2.04 9.23 6.65
C THR A 77 -2.05 9.14 5.12
N LEU A 78 -1.88 7.94 4.58
CA LEU A 78 -1.92 7.74 3.13
C LEU A 78 -3.28 8.12 2.55
N LEU A 79 -4.36 7.70 3.22
CA LEU A 79 -5.71 8.05 2.79
C LEU A 79 -5.95 9.55 2.83
N LYS A 80 -5.47 10.22 3.85
CA LYS A 80 -5.59 11.68 3.95
C LYS A 80 -4.87 12.39 2.82
N ARG A 81 -3.72 11.89 2.42
CA ARG A 81 -2.98 12.47 1.30
C ARG A 81 -3.77 12.36 0.00
N ILE A 82 -4.41 11.22 -0.22
CA ILE A 82 -5.25 11.02 -1.40
C ILE A 82 -6.47 11.95 -1.35
N GLU A 83 -7.15 12.02 -0.22
CA GLU A 83 -8.32 12.86 -0.04
C GLU A 83 -8.01 14.34 -0.22
N ASN A 84 -6.91 14.81 0.36
CA ASN A 84 -6.52 16.21 0.24
C ASN A 84 -6.27 16.60 -1.20
N VAL A 85 -5.64 15.73 -1.97
CA VAL A 85 -5.40 16.02 -3.38
C VAL A 85 -6.70 16.04 -4.16
N ASN A 86 -7.60 15.10 -3.89
CA ASN A 86 -8.92 15.09 -4.52
C ASN A 86 -9.73 16.34 -4.17
N TYR A 87 -9.63 16.77 -2.92
CA TYR A 87 -10.29 17.99 -2.46
C TYR A 87 -9.77 19.23 -3.19
N ILE A 88 -8.46 19.32 -3.35
CA ILE A 88 -7.82 20.46 -4.01
C ILE A 88 -8.21 20.53 -5.48
N LYS A 89 -8.45 19.41 -6.12
CA LYS A 89 -8.85 19.35 -7.52
C LYS A 89 -10.23 19.91 -7.77
N GLU A 90 -11.09 19.89 -6.78
CA GLU A 90 -12.42 20.43 -6.90
C GLU A 90 -12.44 21.95 -6.74
#